data_9cdab2052eac0cd6a20a63199cc9f3c3
#
_entry.id   9cdab2052eac0cd6a20a63199cc9f3c3
#
_cell.length_a   1.000
_cell.length_b   1.000
_cell.length_c   1.000
_cell.angle_alpha   90.00
_cell.angle_beta   90.00
_cell.angle_gamma   90.00
#
_symmetry.space_group_name_H-M   'P 1'
#
loop_
_entity.id
_entity.type
_entity.pdbx_description
1 polymer ?
#
loop_
_entity_poly.entity_id
_entity_poly.type
_entity_poly.pdbx_seq_one_letter_code
_entity_poly.pdbx_strand_id
1 'polypeptide(L)'
;MRIKIVVAVGVTAGLVAYAAGAGWQLALACALVAPVLLAAVPHFLTGLRTPAPRENPIDLMSGTDFEDYVARIARSCGTPVIMTSITGDWGVDLIVGRRPDRLAIQCKRMTRPVGTAAVQEVVAGAAMQDCTRTMVVTNSDFTPAARKLAERHDCILVGGSDLPRLRGMLRRLTAQPRR
;
A
#
# COMPACT_ATOMS: atom_id res chain seq x y z
N MET A 1 4.46 -31.66 23.42
CA MET A 1 5.51 -31.09 24.30
C MET A 1 5.04 -29.85 25.07
N ARG A 2 4.27 -28.92 24.46
CA ARG A 2 3.79 -27.65 25.10
C ARG A 2 2.85 -27.86 26.30
N ILE A 3 1.90 -28.84 26.24
CA ILE A 3 0.93 -29.08 27.31
C ILE A 3 1.61 -29.55 28.60
N LYS A 4 2.63 -30.42 28.52
CA LYS A 4 3.37 -30.92 29.68
C LYS A 4 4.10 -29.79 30.42
N ILE A 5 4.62 -28.80 29.72
CA ILE A 5 5.30 -27.63 30.30
C ILE A 5 4.29 -26.73 31.02
N VAL A 6 3.15 -26.47 30.43
CA VAL A 6 2.08 -25.65 31.01
C VAL A 6 1.56 -26.27 32.33
N VAL A 7 1.32 -27.58 32.35
CA VAL A 7 0.89 -28.30 33.54
C VAL A 7 1.99 -28.29 34.63
N ALA A 8 3.24 -28.49 34.24
CA ALA A 8 4.37 -28.45 35.18
C ALA A 8 4.49 -27.09 35.86
N VAL A 9 4.40 -25.99 35.10
CA VAL A 9 4.45 -24.60 35.62
C VAL A 9 3.30 -24.32 36.57
N GLY A 10 2.08 -24.76 36.27
CA GLY A 10 0.94 -24.60 37.15
C GLY A 10 1.11 -25.33 38.47
N VAL A 11 1.51 -26.62 38.42
CA VAL A 11 1.73 -27.45 39.60
C VAL A 11 2.86 -26.88 40.48
N THR A 12 3.98 -26.47 39.90
CA THR A 12 5.10 -25.86 40.65
C THR A 12 4.72 -24.56 41.33
N ALA A 13 3.99 -23.66 40.64
CA ALA A 13 3.52 -22.43 41.21
C ALA A 13 2.56 -22.64 42.40
N GLY A 14 1.62 -23.58 42.29
CA GLY A 14 0.71 -23.95 43.37
C GLY A 14 1.43 -24.52 44.58
N LEU A 15 2.39 -25.46 44.36
CA LEU A 15 3.18 -26.06 45.43
C LEU A 15 4.06 -25.01 46.17
N VAL A 16 4.68 -24.09 45.44
CA VAL A 16 5.48 -23.02 46.06
C VAL A 16 4.59 -22.11 46.92
N ALA A 17 3.42 -21.70 46.41
CA ALA A 17 2.47 -20.88 47.17
C ALA A 17 2.00 -21.58 48.44
N TYR A 18 1.70 -22.91 48.40
CA TYR A 18 1.30 -23.70 49.55
C TYR A 18 2.42 -23.84 50.57
N ALA A 19 3.66 -24.11 50.14
CA ALA A 19 4.84 -24.22 50.98
C ALA A 19 5.20 -22.88 51.65
N ALA A 20 4.87 -21.77 51.05
CA ALA A 20 5.04 -20.41 51.58
C ALA A 20 3.97 -20.04 52.64
N GLY A 21 3.07 -20.97 53.00
CA GLY A 21 2.01 -20.74 53.98
C GLY A 21 0.72 -20.11 53.43
N ALA A 22 0.58 -20.02 52.13
CA ALA A 22 -0.66 -19.58 51.53
C ALA A 22 -1.75 -20.65 51.68
N GLY A 23 -2.97 -20.24 52.01
CA GLY A 23 -4.09 -21.18 52.12
C GLY A 23 -4.32 -21.91 50.79
N TRP A 24 -4.93 -23.12 50.89
CA TRP A 24 -5.15 -23.98 49.71
C TRP A 24 -5.87 -23.27 48.53
N GLN A 25 -6.74 -22.30 48.83
CA GLN A 25 -7.45 -21.50 47.80
C GLN A 25 -6.49 -20.64 46.97
N LEU A 26 -5.51 -19.97 47.63
CA LEU A 26 -4.51 -19.17 46.96
C LEU A 26 -3.51 -20.04 46.17
N ALA A 27 -3.15 -21.20 46.72
CA ALA A 27 -2.30 -22.17 46.00
C ALA A 27 -2.97 -22.68 44.70
N LEU A 28 -4.26 -22.95 44.75
CA LEU A 28 -5.05 -23.34 43.59
C LEU A 28 -5.14 -22.19 42.54
N ALA A 29 -5.38 -20.97 43.01
CA ALA A 29 -5.42 -19.80 42.13
C ALA A 29 -4.08 -19.58 41.43
N CYS A 30 -2.94 -19.66 42.12
CA CYS A 30 -1.61 -19.59 41.55
C CYS A 30 -1.35 -20.68 40.51
N ALA A 31 -1.80 -21.92 40.79
CA ALA A 31 -1.65 -23.04 39.87
C ALA A 31 -2.40 -22.81 38.53
N LEU A 32 -3.55 -22.14 38.56
CA LEU A 32 -4.36 -21.86 37.39
C LEU A 32 -3.88 -20.59 36.62
N VAL A 33 -3.48 -19.57 37.35
CA VAL A 33 -3.14 -18.26 36.73
C VAL A 33 -1.71 -18.23 36.18
N ALA A 34 -0.75 -18.88 36.84
CA ALA A 34 0.66 -18.83 36.42
C ALA A 34 0.90 -19.32 34.97
N PRO A 35 0.31 -20.44 34.51
CA PRO A 35 0.48 -20.88 33.12
C PRO A 35 -0.18 -19.93 32.10
N VAL A 36 -1.31 -19.31 32.47
CA VAL A 36 -1.99 -18.32 31.58
C VAL A 36 -1.13 -17.09 31.41
N LEU A 37 -0.58 -16.54 32.49
CA LEU A 37 0.33 -15.40 32.45
C LEU A 37 1.60 -15.72 31.64
N LEU A 38 2.19 -16.88 31.85
CA LEU A 38 3.38 -17.30 31.11
C LEU A 38 3.11 -17.44 29.60
N ALA A 39 1.92 -17.91 29.22
CA ALA A 39 1.50 -17.99 27.83
C ALA A 39 1.20 -16.61 27.22
N ALA A 40 0.72 -15.66 28.01
CA ALA A 40 0.38 -14.31 27.56
C ALA A 40 1.60 -13.40 27.38
N VAL A 41 2.67 -13.61 28.18
CA VAL A 41 3.91 -12.78 28.13
C VAL A 41 4.50 -12.66 26.71
N PRO A 42 4.72 -13.72 25.93
CA PRO A 42 5.29 -13.57 24.59
C PRO A 42 4.38 -12.78 23.65
N HIS A 43 3.05 -12.93 23.78
CA HIS A 43 2.10 -12.17 22.96
C HIS A 43 2.10 -10.69 23.33
N PHE A 44 2.20 -10.38 24.61
CA PHE A 44 2.32 -9.00 25.09
C PHE A 44 3.63 -8.36 24.66
N LEU A 45 4.77 -9.07 24.79
CA LEU A 45 6.07 -8.57 24.38
C LEU A 45 6.21 -8.41 22.85
N THR A 46 5.56 -9.28 22.06
CA THR A 46 5.51 -9.09 20.60
C THR A 46 4.66 -7.88 20.22
N GLY A 47 3.55 -7.64 20.92
CA GLY A 47 2.74 -6.43 20.72
C GLY A 47 3.50 -5.14 21.00
N LEU A 48 4.34 -5.12 22.04
CA LEU A 48 5.19 -3.96 22.37
C LEU A 48 6.37 -3.76 21.40
N ARG A 49 6.77 -4.82 20.70
CA ARG A 49 7.91 -4.79 19.75
C ARG A 49 7.47 -4.62 18.30
N THR A 50 6.17 -4.66 18.00
CA THR A 50 5.69 -4.34 16.66
C THR A 50 5.89 -2.83 16.46
N PRO A 51 6.85 -2.40 15.61
CA PRO A 51 6.95 -0.98 15.26
C PRO A 51 5.60 -0.59 14.67
N ALA A 52 5.06 0.55 15.07
CA ALA A 52 3.90 1.11 14.41
C ALA A 52 4.16 1.08 12.89
N PRO A 53 3.19 0.64 12.06
CA PRO A 53 3.35 0.70 10.63
C PRO A 53 3.81 2.12 10.29
N ARG A 54 4.99 2.25 9.66
CA ARG A 54 5.42 3.56 9.18
C ARG A 54 4.37 3.99 8.17
N GLU A 55 3.51 4.91 8.56
CA GLU A 55 2.58 5.52 7.63
C GLU A 55 3.39 6.06 6.47
N ASN A 56 3.13 5.55 5.28
CA ASN A 56 3.80 6.04 4.08
C ASN A 56 3.34 7.49 3.89
N PRO A 57 4.25 8.48 3.82
CA PRO A 57 3.86 9.88 3.61
C PRO A 57 2.89 10.08 2.44
N ILE A 58 2.92 9.19 1.46
CA ILE A 58 2.02 9.20 0.29
C ILE A 58 0.57 8.90 0.71
N ASP A 59 0.36 8.09 1.75
CA ASP A 59 -0.98 7.74 2.23
C ASP A 59 -1.66 8.88 3.02
N LEU A 60 -0.89 9.90 3.40
CA LEU A 60 -1.39 11.10 4.05
C LEU A 60 -1.68 12.25 3.06
N MET A 61 -1.29 12.11 1.80
CA MET A 61 -1.50 13.11 0.75
C MET A 61 -3.00 13.23 0.41
N SER A 62 -3.44 14.44 0.03
CA SER A 62 -4.69 14.63 -0.69
C SER A 62 -4.59 14.10 -2.13
N GLY A 63 -5.70 14.05 -2.87
CA GLY A 63 -5.67 13.71 -4.29
C GLY A 63 -4.74 14.64 -5.08
N THR A 64 -4.90 15.94 -4.89
CA THR A 64 -4.10 16.99 -5.57
C THR A 64 -2.62 16.91 -5.19
N ASP A 65 -2.30 16.66 -3.91
CA ASP A 65 -0.89 16.49 -3.49
C ASP A 65 -0.24 15.27 -4.16
N PHE A 66 -1.03 14.22 -4.39
CA PHE A 66 -0.56 13.02 -5.07
C PHE A 66 -0.33 13.26 -6.57
N GLU A 67 -1.19 14.02 -7.22
CA GLU A 67 -0.99 14.48 -8.60
C GLU A 67 0.28 15.31 -8.72
N ASP A 68 0.49 16.28 -7.82
CA ASP A 68 1.71 17.09 -7.75
C ASP A 68 2.96 16.24 -7.48
N TYR A 69 2.85 15.23 -6.64
CA TYR A 69 3.93 14.29 -6.38
C TYR A 69 4.34 13.53 -7.65
N VAL A 70 3.38 12.99 -8.40
CA VAL A 70 3.62 12.31 -9.67
C VAL A 70 4.18 13.27 -10.71
N ALA A 71 3.66 14.52 -10.79
CA ALA A 71 4.14 15.56 -11.68
C ALA A 71 5.61 15.95 -11.41
N ARG A 72 6.00 16.05 -10.13
CA ARG A 72 7.40 16.31 -9.76
C ARG A 72 8.34 15.19 -10.21
N ILE A 73 7.91 13.94 -10.06
CA ILE A 73 8.69 12.79 -10.55
C ILE A 73 8.83 12.86 -12.08
N ALA A 74 7.75 13.13 -12.80
CA ALA A 74 7.77 13.24 -14.26
C ALA A 74 8.67 14.38 -14.73
N ARG A 75 8.58 15.57 -14.13
CA ARG A 75 9.47 16.72 -14.44
C ARG A 75 10.94 16.39 -14.19
N SER A 76 11.23 15.61 -13.14
CA SER A 76 12.62 15.18 -12.84
C SER A 76 13.24 14.27 -13.91
N CYS A 77 12.43 13.78 -14.86
CA CYS A 77 12.91 13.01 -16.01
C CYS A 77 13.40 13.91 -17.17
N GLY A 78 13.29 15.24 -17.05
CA GLY A 78 13.69 16.18 -18.11
C GLY A 78 12.70 16.27 -19.27
N THR A 79 11.47 15.78 -19.08
CA THR A 79 10.42 15.74 -20.10
C THR A 79 9.36 16.82 -19.81
N PRO A 80 8.77 17.47 -20.81
CA PRO A 80 7.66 18.39 -20.61
C PRO A 80 6.48 17.70 -19.91
N VAL A 81 5.90 18.37 -18.92
CA VAL A 81 4.75 17.91 -18.15
C VAL A 81 3.71 19.02 -18.11
N ILE A 82 2.52 18.71 -18.56
CA ILE A 82 1.35 19.57 -18.48
C ILE A 82 0.41 18.95 -17.44
N MET A 83 0.02 19.72 -16.43
CA MET A 83 -1.09 19.37 -15.54
C MET A 83 -2.37 19.89 -16.19
N THR A 84 -3.37 19.03 -16.29
CA THR A 84 -4.66 19.40 -16.84
C THR A 84 -5.48 20.17 -15.80
N SER A 85 -6.37 21.03 -16.24
CA SER A 85 -7.26 21.74 -15.32
C SER A 85 -8.39 20.83 -14.85
N ILE A 86 -8.88 21.05 -13.63
CA ILE A 86 -9.95 20.27 -12.95
C ILE A 86 -11.25 20.19 -13.78
N THR A 87 -11.47 21.12 -14.71
CA THR A 87 -12.64 21.16 -15.58
C THR A 87 -12.25 20.80 -17.01
N GLY A 88 -12.76 19.66 -17.50
CA GLY A 88 -12.52 19.23 -18.90
C GLY A 88 -11.24 18.42 -19.10
N ASP A 89 -10.73 17.78 -18.05
CA ASP A 89 -9.55 16.92 -18.08
C ASP A 89 -9.79 15.56 -18.73
N TRP A 90 -11.07 15.19 -18.91
CA TRP A 90 -11.49 13.89 -19.48
C TRP A 90 -10.88 12.68 -18.78
N GLY A 91 -10.56 12.81 -17.48
CA GLY A 91 -9.90 11.75 -16.71
C GLY A 91 -8.40 11.63 -17.03
N VAL A 92 -7.76 12.71 -17.43
CA VAL A 92 -6.31 12.81 -17.60
C VAL A 92 -5.80 13.93 -16.70
N ASP A 93 -5.00 13.61 -15.68
CA ASP A 93 -4.48 14.59 -14.74
C ASP A 93 -3.15 15.19 -15.21
N LEU A 94 -2.34 14.39 -15.91
CA LEU A 94 -1.03 14.80 -16.41
C LEU A 94 -0.81 14.34 -17.85
N ILE A 95 -0.19 15.20 -18.63
CA ILE A 95 0.31 14.86 -19.97
C ILE A 95 1.83 14.96 -19.94
N VAL A 96 2.52 13.87 -20.24
CA VAL A 96 3.99 13.77 -20.20
C VAL A 96 4.53 13.50 -21.60
N GLY A 97 5.53 14.24 -22.01
CA GLY A 97 6.18 14.06 -23.31
C GLY A 97 5.82 15.13 -24.33
N ARG A 98 6.30 14.91 -25.56
CA ARG A 98 6.09 15.80 -26.73
C ARG A 98 5.30 15.05 -27.79
N ARG A 99 4.54 15.77 -28.59
CA ARG A 99 3.89 15.20 -29.77
C ARG A 99 4.94 14.59 -30.71
N PRO A 100 4.63 13.47 -31.34
CA PRO A 100 3.38 12.72 -31.29
C PRO A 100 3.27 11.72 -30.12
N ASP A 101 4.32 11.48 -29.33
CA ASP A 101 4.44 10.39 -28.34
C ASP A 101 4.12 10.85 -26.92
N ARG A 102 2.94 11.46 -26.73
CA ARG A 102 2.46 11.87 -25.40
C ARG A 102 1.90 10.71 -24.59
N LEU A 103 2.16 10.74 -23.29
CA LEU A 103 1.61 9.84 -22.29
C LEU A 103 0.55 10.58 -21.46
N ALA A 104 -0.69 10.11 -21.48
CA ALA A 104 -1.73 10.54 -20.57
C ALA A 104 -1.62 9.75 -19.26
N ILE A 105 -1.65 10.43 -18.12
CA ILE A 105 -1.57 9.83 -16.79
C ILE A 105 -2.81 10.25 -16.00
N GLN A 106 -3.50 9.24 -15.42
CA GLN A 106 -4.52 9.40 -14.40
C GLN A 106 -3.92 9.03 -13.05
N CYS A 107 -4.09 9.89 -12.05
CA CYS A 107 -3.65 9.68 -10.68
C CYS A 107 -4.84 9.34 -9.79
N LYS A 108 -4.77 8.27 -9.02
CA LYS A 108 -5.83 7.89 -8.07
C LYS A 108 -5.23 7.61 -6.70
N ARG A 109 -5.35 8.58 -5.78
CA ARG A 109 -5.01 8.37 -4.36
C ARG A 109 -6.18 7.69 -3.68
N MET A 110 -6.03 6.42 -3.30
CA MET A 110 -7.10 5.57 -2.77
C MET A 110 -6.63 4.74 -1.59
N THR A 111 -7.55 4.45 -0.65
CA THR A 111 -7.33 3.50 0.46
C THR A 111 -7.70 2.06 0.11
N ARG A 112 -8.32 1.85 -1.04
CA ARG A 112 -8.76 0.55 -1.57
C ARG A 112 -8.28 0.38 -3.00
N PRO A 113 -8.24 -0.87 -3.54
CA PRO A 113 -7.82 -1.11 -4.90
C PRO A 113 -8.64 -0.33 -5.94
N VAL A 114 -7.94 0.23 -6.93
CA VAL A 114 -8.52 1.02 -8.04
C VAL A 114 -9.25 0.09 -9.01
N GLY A 115 -10.47 0.46 -9.38
CA GLY A 115 -11.33 -0.29 -10.31
C GLY A 115 -11.12 0.09 -11.78
N THR A 116 -11.95 -0.48 -12.64
CA THR A 116 -11.91 -0.29 -14.10
C THR A 116 -12.19 1.14 -14.55
N ALA A 117 -12.92 1.92 -13.77
CA ALA A 117 -13.28 3.30 -14.13
C ALA A 117 -12.05 4.17 -14.45
N ALA A 118 -10.99 4.10 -13.63
CA ALA A 118 -9.78 4.87 -13.86
C ALA A 118 -9.08 4.52 -15.19
N VAL A 119 -9.11 3.24 -15.60
CA VAL A 119 -8.56 2.81 -16.88
C VAL A 119 -9.43 3.32 -18.03
N GLN A 120 -10.76 3.24 -17.90
CA GLN A 120 -11.70 3.74 -18.90
C GLN A 120 -11.56 5.26 -19.09
N GLU A 121 -11.48 6.01 -17.99
CA GLU A 121 -11.31 7.46 -18.00
C GLU A 121 -10.04 7.87 -18.76
N VAL A 122 -8.87 7.34 -18.38
CA VAL A 122 -7.61 7.73 -19.03
C VAL A 122 -7.53 7.29 -20.49
N VAL A 123 -8.09 6.14 -20.84
CA VAL A 123 -8.10 5.65 -22.23
C VAL A 123 -8.99 6.53 -23.10
N ALA A 124 -10.18 6.88 -22.61
CA ALA A 124 -11.08 7.79 -23.33
C ALA A 124 -10.49 9.20 -23.45
N GLY A 125 -9.94 9.75 -22.36
CA GLY A 125 -9.38 11.08 -22.31
C GLY A 125 -8.08 11.24 -23.11
N ALA A 126 -7.30 10.20 -23.27
CA ALA A 126 -6.04 10.23 -24.01
C ALA A 126 -6.24 10.69 -25.46
N ALA A 127 -7.28 10.21 -26.13
CA ALA A 127 -7.60 10.62 -27.50
C ALA A 127 -7.95 12.12 -27.59
N MET A 128 -8.66 12.64 -26.57
CA MET A 128 -9.04 14.06 -26.51
C MET A 128 -7.85 14.99 -26.23
N GLN A 129 -6.76 14.45 -25.71
CA GLN A 129 -5.55 15.19 -25.34
C GLN A 129 -4.36 14.92 -26.30
N ASP A 130 -4.60 14.32 -27.46
CA ASP A 130 -3.58 13.90 -28.43
C ASP A 130 -2.47 13.04 -27.77
N CYS A 131 -2.84 12.12 -26.89
CA CYS A 131 -1.92 11.19 -26.25
C CYS A 131 -2.03 9.82 -26.88
N THR A 132 -0.89 9.17 -27.12
CA THR A 132 -0.79 7.84 -27.76
C THR A 132 -0.58 6.71 -26.76
N ARG A 133 -0.30 7.04 -25.50
CA ARG A 133 -0.08 6.10 -24.41
C ARG A 133 -0.86 6.52 -23.19
N THR A 134 -1.23 5.52 -22.38
CA THR A 134 -2.02 5.73 -21.17
C THR A 134 -1.37 5.08 -19.97
N MET A 135 -1.53 5.70 -18.79
CA MET A 135 -1.03 5.19 -17.52
C MET A 135 -2.00 5.55 -16.40
N VAL A 136 -2.22 4.62 -15.47
CA VAL A 136 -2.87 4.92 -14.19
C VAL A 136 -1.85 4.73 -13.08
N VAL A 137 -1.73 5.72 -12.20
CA VAL A 137 -0.83 5.71 -11.04
C VAL A 137 -1.65 5.77 -9.77
N THR A 138 -1.37 4.90 -8.79
CA THR A 138 -2.04 4.90 -7.50
C THR A 138 -1.08 4.58 -6.35
N ASN A 139 -1.40 5.06 -5.15
CA ASN A 139 -0.73 4.64 -3.90
C ASN A 139 -1.20 3.25 -3.42
N SER A 140 -2.31 2.75 -3.94
CA SER A 140 -2.92 1.47 -3.58
C SER A 140 -2.57 0.38 -4.61
N ASP A 141 -3.45 -0.56 -4.80
CA ASP A 141 -3.36 -1.62 -5.79
C ASP A 141 -4.49 -1.52 -6.82
N PHE A 142 -4.56 -2.45 -7.77
CA PHE A 142 -5.60 -2.53 -8.78
C PHE A 142 -6.44 -3.79 -8.62
N THR A 143 -7.73 -3.69 -8.92
CA THR A 143 -8.59 -4.88 -8.98
C THR A 143 -8.20 -5.79 -10.15
N PRO A 144 -8.48 -7.11 -10.08
CA PRO A 144 -8.24 -8.02 -11.21
C PRO A 144 -8.94 -7.58 -12.51
N ALA A 145 -10.13 -6.98 -12.39
CA ALA A 145 -10.87 -6.45 -13.52
C ALA A 145 -10.16 -5.25 -14.16
N ALA A 146 -9.60 -4.33 -13.35
CA ALA A 146 -8.82 -3.19 -13.85
C ALA A 146 -7.56 -3.65 -14.57
N ARG A 147 -6.85 -4.66 -14.05
CA ARG A 147 -5.65 -5.22 -14.69
C ARG A 147 -5.99 -5.83 -16.05
N LYS A 148 -7.06 -6.64 -16.12
CA LYS A 148 -7.52 -7.24 -17.39
C LYS A 148 -7.94 -6.21 -18.42
N LEU A 149 -8.57 -5.11 -17.99
CA LEU A 149 -8.95 -4.02 -18.88
C LEU A 149 -7.72 -3.26 -19.39
N ALA A 150 -6.77 -2.97 -18.51
CA ALA A 150 -5.53 -2.28 -18.85
C ALA A 150 -4.70 -3.06 -19.89
N GLU A 151 -4.60 -4.38 -19.76
CA GLU A 151 -3.96 -5.26 -20.75
C GLU A 151 -4.61 -5.14 -22.14
N ARG A 152 -5.94 -5.04 -22.19
CA ARG A 152 -6.69 -4.90 -23.45
C ARG A 152 -6.45 -3.58 -24.17
N HIS A 153 -6.10 -2.53 -23.43
CA HIS A 153 -5.92 -1.17 -23.93
C HIS A 153 -4.46 -0.69 -23.90
N ASP A 154 -3.49 -1.59 -23.67
CA ASP A 154 -2.07 -1.23 -23.49
C ASP A 154 -1.88 -0.10 -22.44
N CYS A 155 -2.76 -0.04 -21.43
CA CYS A 155 -2.67 0.95 -20.37
C CYS A 155 -1.70 0.48 -19.29
N ILE A 156 -0.71 1.31 -18.97
CA ILE A 156 0.30 0.99 -17.97
C ILE A 156 -0.29 1.23 -16.58
N LEU A 157 -0.17 0.24 -15.69
CA LEU A 157 -0.59 0.36 -14.29
C LEU A 157 0.64 0.47 -13.38
N VAL A 158 0.60 1.47 -12.49
CA VAL A 158 1.63 1.69 -11.47
C VAL A 158 0.95 1.72 -10.11
N GLY A 159 1.09 0.64 -9.36
CA GLY A 159 0.58 0.51 -7.99
C GLY A 159 1.54 1.08 -6.95
N GLY A 160 1.11 1.13 -5.68
CA GLY A 160 1.90 1.65 -4.58
C GLY A 160 3.27 1.00 -4.43
N SER A 161 3.37 -0.31 -4.66
CA SER A 161 4.63 -1.06 -4.64
C SER A 161 5.60 -0.68 -5.77
N ASP A 162 5.09 -0.11 -6.87
CA ASP A 162 5.87 0.27 -8.04
C ASP A 162 6.24 1.76 -8.05
N LEU A 163 5.65 2.58 -7.19
CA LEU A 163 5.94 4.03 -7.10
C LEU A 163 7.44 4.34 -6.98
N PRO A 164 8.26 3.60 -6.23
CA PRO A 164 9.71 3.83 -6.20
C PRO A 164 10.40 3.68 -7.57
N ARG A 165 9.78 2.91 -8.49
CA ARG A 165 10.29 2.66 -9.85
C ARG A 165 9.71 3.61 -10.89
N LEU A 166 8.69 4.41 -10.54
CA LEU A 166 7.95 5.29 -11.46
C LEU A 166 8.88 6.16 -12.28
N ARG A 167 9.89 6.80 -11.65
CA ARG A 167 10.87 7.63 -12.36
C ARG A 167 11.60 6.87 -13.47
N GLY A 168 12.05 5.64 -13.18
CA GLY A 168 12.73 4.81 -14.17
C GLY A 168 11.82 4.36 -15.31
N MET A 169 10.53 4.11 -15.01
CA MET A 169 9.52 3.77 -16.00
C MET A 169 9.25 4.96 -16.93
N LEU A 170 9.00 6.14 -16.38
CA LEU A 170 8.76 7.37 -17.16
C LEU A 170 9.95 7.71 -18.06
N ARG A 171 11.18 7.64 -17.56
CA ARG A 171 12.37 7.86 -18.39
C ARG A 171 12.45 6.94 -19.58
N ARG A 172 12.16 5.64 -19.41
CA ARG A 172 12.15 4.67 -20.52
C ARG A 172 11.06 4.97 -21.53
N LEU A 173 9.86 5.28 -21.06
CA LEU A 173 8.72 5.57 -21.92
C LEU A 173 8.90 6.86 -22.72
N THR A 174 9.54 7.87 -22.15
CA THR A 174 9.77 9.16 -22.82
C THR A 174 11.03 9.21 -23.70
N ALA A 175 11.97 8.26 -23.48
CA ALA A 175 13.18 8.14 -24.28
C ALA A 175 12.98 7.28 -25.56
N GLN A 176 11.90 6.49 -25.62
CA GLN A 176 11.60 5.62 -26.77
C GLN A 176 10.35 6.13 -27.48
N PRO A 177 10.48 6.76 -28.68
CA PRO A 177 9.32 7.01 -29.53
C PRO A 177 8.67 5.67 -29.90
N ARG A 178 7.33 5.61 -29.95
CA ARG A 178 6.61 4.46 -30.53
C ARG A 178 7.01 4.33 -32.00
N ARG A 179 7.55 3.20 -32.37
CA ARG A 179 7.78 2.82 -33.79
C ARG A 179 6.45 2.42 -34.41
#